data_1e2ce0ad0a7e4f6150e456a819b9e198
#
_entry.id   1e2ce0ad0a7e4f6150e456a819b9e198
#
_cell.length_a   1.000
_cell.length_b   1.000
_cell.length_c   1.000
_cell.angle_alpha   90.00
_cell.angle_beta   90.00
_cell.angle_gamma   90.00
#
_symmetry.space_group_name_H-M   'P 1'
#
loop_
_entity.id
_entity.type
_entity.pdbx_description
1 polymer ?
#
loop_
_entity_poly.entity_id
_entity_poly.type
_entity_poly.pdbx_seq_one_letter_code
_entity_poly.pdbx_strand_id
1 'polypeptide(L)'
;MVANWQRYQELMMQIDYLKQADFSFFGGKNELLVNFLRDLKSDIPEKVSTPAIKERLIALETKLLKLHSTLKLSNAKKKEVLNNIKEFLVATSNLHLQINKKFELESQVIEDPSIDRVQN
;
A
#
# COMPACT_ATOMS: atom_id res chain seq x y z
N MET A 1 6.96 -5.77 -8.94
CA MET A 1 5.62 -5.96 -8.36
C MET A 1 5.53 -7.29 -7.64
N VAL A 2 4.80 -7.35 -6.57
CA VAL A 2 4.68 -8.56 -5.77
C VAL A 2 3.59 -9.44 -6.38
N ALA A 3 4.00 -10.40 -7.20
CA ALA A 3 3.07 -11.20 -8.01
C ALA A 3 2.15 -12.11 -7.18
N ASN A 4 2.63 -12.55 -6.02
CA ASN A 4 1.85 -13.48 -5.18
C ASN A 4 1.17 -12.80 -3.99
N TRP A 5 1.04 -11.48 -4.02
CA TRP A 5 0.31 -10.73 -3.00
C TRP A 5 -0.95 -10.14 -3.64
N GLN A 6 -1.95 -10.99 -3.80
CA GLN A 6 -3.15 -10.66 -4.56
C GLN A 6 -3.91 -9.47 -3.98
N ARG A 7 -4.02 -9.39 -2.66
CA ARG A 7 -4.74 -8.26 -2.04
C ARG A 7 -4.03 -6.94 -2.29
N TYR A 8 -2.71 -6.96 -2.34
CA TYR A 8 -1.95 -5.77 -2.68
C TYR A 8 -2.22 -5.33 -4.12
N GLN A 9 -2.29 -6.27 -5.04
CA GLN A 9 -2.60 -5.98 -6.44
C GLN A 9 -4.01 -5.41 -6.58
N GLU A 10 -4.97 -5.95 -5.83
CA GLU A 10 -6.34 -5.43 -5.81
C GLU A 10 -6.37 -4.01 -5.26
N LEU A 11 -5.58 -3.73 -4.22
CA LEU A 11 -5.50 -2.39 -3.66
C LEU A 11 -4.94 -1.40 -4.69
N MET A 12 -3.91 -1.80 -5.42
CA MET A 12 -3.33 -0.93 -6.46
C MET A 12 -4.37 -0.61 -7.53
N MET A 13 -5.19 -1.58 -7.90
CA MET A 13 -6.28 -1.38 -8.86
C MET A 13 -7.31 -0.39 -8.33
N GLN A 14 -7.68 -0.53 -7.05
CA GLN A 14 -8.62 0.40 -6.44
C GLN A 14 -8.06 1.82 -6.34
N ILE A 15 -6.75 1.94 -6.14
CA ILE A 15 -6.09 3.24 -6.12
C ILE A 15 -6.18 3.92 -7.49
N ASP A 16 -6.06 3.16 -8.56
CA ASP A 16 -6.22 3.73 -9.90
C ASP A 16 -7.63 4.30 -10.09
N TYR A 17 -8.65 3.59 -9.59
CA TYR A 17 -10.03 4.11 -9.63
C TYR A 17 -10.17 5.35 -8.76
N LEU A 18 -9.53 5.36 -7.59
CA LEU A 18 -9.55 6.51 -6.69
C LEU A 18 -9.00 7.75 -7.40
N LYS A 19 -7.91 7.59 -8.15
CA LYS A 19 -7.29 8.69 -8.90
C LYS A 19 -8.21 9.22 -10.00
N GLN A 20 -9.18 8.42 -10.43
CA GLN A 20 -10.19 8.83 -11.41
C GLN A 20 -11.47 9.33 -10.72
N ALA A 21 -11.38 9.62 -9.42
CA ALA A 21 -12.49 10.11 -8.60
C ALA A 21 -13.60 9.08 -8.39
N ASP A 22 -13.27 7.80 -8.52
CA ASP A 22 -14.19 6.72 -8.16
C ASP A 22 -13.87 6.29 -6.74
N PHE A 23 -14.73 6.69 -5.79
CA PHE A 23 -14.52 6.44 -4.37
C PHE A 23 -15.30 5.23 -3.85
N SER A 24 -15.84 4.41 -4.74
CA SER A 24 -16.76 3.33 -4.36
C SER A 24 -16.15 2.35 -3.36
N PHE A 25 -14.91 1.96 -3.57
CA PHE A 25 -14.24 1.03 -2.68
C PHE A 25 -13.95 1.68 -1.32
N PHE A 26 -13.33 2.86 -1.35
CA PHE A 26 -12.87 3.53 -0.12
C PHE A 26 -14.01 4.11 0.69
N GLY A 27 -15.13 4.47 0.06
CA GLY A 27 -16.31 4.98 0.74
C GLY A 27 -17.40 3.92 0.94
N GLY A 28 -17.07 2.65 0.71
CA GLY A 28 -18.05 1.57 0.81
C GLY A 28 -18.34 1.15 2.24
N LYS A 29 -18.86 -0.06 2.40
CA LYS A 29 -19.22 -0.57 3.72
C LYS A 29 -17.96 -0.79 4.58
N ASN A 30 -18.01 -0.31 5.81
CA ASN A 30 -16.90 -0.42 6.75
C ASN A 30 -16.45 -1.88 6.93
N GLU A 31 -17.41 -2.79 7.06
CA GLU A 31 -17.14 -4.21 7.27
C GLU A 31 -16.30 -4.80 6.14
N LEU A 32 -16.65 -4.47 4.90
CA LEU A 32 -15.92 -4.98 3.74
C LEU A 32 -14.49 -4.44 3.71
N LEU A 33 -14.32 -3.17 4.05
CA LEU A 33 -13.01 -2.55 4.04
C LEU A 33 -12.11 -3.11 5.15
N VAL A 34 -12.67 -3.30 6.34
CA VAL A 34 -11.93 -3.87 7.47
C VAL A 34 -11.49 -5.30 7.15
N ASN A 35 -12.39 -6.09 6.55
CA ASN A 35 -12.07 -7.46 6.15
C ASN A 35 -10.97 -7.48 5.08
N PHE A 36 -11.04 -6.56 4.13
CA PHE A 36 -10.00 -6.45 3.09
C PHE A 36 -8.63 -6.14 3.72
N LEU A 37 -8.58 -5.19 4.66
CA LEU A 37 -7.33 -4.82 5.32
C LEU A 37 -6.76 -5.95 6.15
N ARG A 38 -7.62 -6.72 6.82
CA ARG A 38 -7.18 -7.89 7.57
C ARG A 38 -6.54 -8.90 6.63
N ASP A 39 -7.18 -9.18 5.49
CA ASP A 39 -6.67 -10.14 4.53
C ASP A 39 -5.39 -9.64 3.89
N LEU A 40 -5.30 -8.34 3.60
CA LEU A 40 -4.09 -7.73 3.06
C LEU A 40 -2.90 -7.97 3.98
N LYS A 41 -3.09 -7.80 5.29
CA LYS A 41 -2.02 -7.99 6.26
C LYS A 41 -1.67 -9.46 6.47
N SER A 42 -2.66 -10.34 6.45
CA SER A 42 -2.41 -11.77 6.70
C SER A 42 -1.82 -12.48 5.49
N ASP A 43 -2.03 -11.95 4.29
CA ASP A 43 -1.55 -12.56 3.04
C ASP A 43 -0.18 -12.04 2.62
N ILE A 44 0.46 -11.23 3.45
CA ILE A 44 1.76 -10.67 3.07
C ILE A 44 2.76 -11.78 2.79
N PRO A 45 3.38 -11.81 1.59
CA PRO A 45 4.36 -12.84 1.25
C PRO A 45 5.58 -12.76 2.14
N GLU A 46 6.16 -13.90 2.45
CA GLU A 46 7.32 -13.98 3.32
C GLU A 46 8.48 -13.10 2.84
N LYS A 47 8.69 -13.05 1.53
CA LYS A 47 9.79 -12.27 0.95
C LYS A 47 9.71 -10.78 1.26
N VAL A 48 8.51 -10.25 1.45
CA VAL A 48 8.34 -8.83 1.75
C VAL A 48 7.84 -8.60 3.17
N SER A 49 7.89 -9.62 4.02
CA SER A 49 7.41 -9.53 5.40
C SER A 49 8.53 -9.04 6.33
N THR A 50 9.10 -7.88 6.00
CA THR A 50 10.15 -7.25 6.82
C THR A 50 9.51 -6.26 7.79
N PRO A 51 10.19 -5.94 8.91
CA PRO A 51 9.66 -4.93 9.84
C PRO A 51 9.38 -3.59 9.17
N ALA A 52 10.26 -3.13 8.27
CA ALA A 52 10.09 -1.86 7.60
C ALA A 52 8.83 -1.86 6.72
N ILE A 53 8.60 -2.95 5.98
CA ILE A 53 7.43 -3.05 5.11
C ILE A 53 6.17 -3.16 5.95
N LYS A 54 6.20 -3.93 7.05
CA LYS A 54 5.05 -4.05 7.94
C LYS A 54 4.66 -2.72 8.57
N GLU A 55 5.65 -1.91 8.95
CA GLU A 55 5.38 -0.57 9.50
C GLU A 55 4.71 0.33 8.47
N ARG A 56 5.17 0.28 7.23
CA ARG A 56 4.59 1.08 6.16
C ARG A 56 3.18 0.61 5.81
N LEU A 57 2.93 -0.70 5.93
CA LEU A 57 1.61 -1.24 5.70
C LEU A 57 0.63 -0.76 6.78
N ILE A 58 1.06 -0.71 8.03
CA ILE A 58 0.25 -0.19 9.13
C ILE A 58 -0.05 1.29 8.91
N ALA A 59 0.94 2.07 8.47
CA ALA A 59 0.73 3.48 8.18
C ALA A 59 -0.29 3.66 7.05
N LEU A 60 -0.20 2.84 6.01
CA LEU A 60 -1.16 2.86 4.91
C LEU A 60 -2.56 2.55 5.42
N GLU A 61 -2.69 1.53 6.25
CA GLU A 61 -3.98 1.15 6.82
C GLU A 61 -4.60 2.31 7.60
N THR A 62 -3.80 2.98 8.41
CA THR A 62 -4.27 4.12 9.20
C THR A 62 -4.81 5.22 8.31
N LYS A 63 -4.08 5.55 7.24
CA LYS A 63 -4.49 6.60 6.31
C LYS A 63 -5.71 6.20 5.50
N LEU A 64 -5.81 4.92 5.15
CA LEU A 64 -6.97 4.40 4.42
C LEU A 64 -8.22 4.50 5.28
N LEU A 65 -8.14 4.11 6.56
CA LEU A 65 -9.29 4.18 7.46
C LEU A 65 -9.69 5.63 7.71
N LYS A 66 -8.74 6.54 7.77
CA LYS A 66 -9.03 7.96 7.91
C LYS A 66 -9.77 8.48 6.69
N LEU A 67 -9.33 8.11 5.50
CA LEU A 67 -10.00 8.49 4.26
C LEU A 67 -11.42 7.91 4.23
N HIS A 68 -11.58 6.63 4.59
CA HIS A 68 -12.87 5.99 4.66
C HIS A 68 -13.83 6.76 5.58
N SER A 69 -13.37 7.10 6.78
CA SER A 69 -14.18 7.86 7.74
C SER A 69 -14.62 9.18 7.17
N THR A 70 -13.72 9.89 6.49
CA THR A 70 -14.03 11.18 5.88
C THR A 70 -15.08 11.03 4.78
N LEU A 71 -14.94 10.00 3.94
CA LEU A 71 -15.89 9.76 2.84
C LEU A 71 -17.27 9.38 3.35
N LYS A 72 -17.38 8.85 4.57
CA LYS A 72 -18.67 8.48 5.16
C LYS A 72 -19.37 9.65 5.84
N LEU A 73 -18.68 10.77 6.03
CA LEU A 73 -19.28 11.96 6.62
C LEU A 73 -20.13 12.68 5.58
N SER A 74 -21.36 13.03 5.97
CA SER A 74 -22.29 13.72 5.05
C SER A 74 -21.90 15.19 4.84
N ASN A 75 -21.11 15.75 5.74
CA ASN A 75 -20.70 17.17 5.69
C ASN A 75 -19.21 17.37 5.50
N ALA A 76 -18.50 16.36 4.98
CA ALA A 76 -17.06 16.47 4.73
C ALA A 76 -16.82 17.51 3.66
N LYS A 77 -15.82 18.37 3.91
CA LYS A 77 -15.45 19.40 2.94
C LYS A 77 -14.54 18.80 1.88
N LYS A 78 -14.68 19.29 0.66
CA LYS A 78 -13.87 18.82 -0.46
C LYS A 78 -12.37 18.89 -0.14
N LYS A 79 -11.94 19.99 0.49
CA LYS A 79 -10.54 20.16 0.87
C LYS A 79 -10.05 19.07 1.80
N GLU A 80 -10.89 18.67 2.75
CA GLU A 80 -10.57 17.63 3.70
C GLU A 80 -10.44 16.26 3.00
N VAL A 81 -11.38 15.97 2.11
CA VAL A 81 -11.35 14.72 1.34
C VAL A 81 -10.07 14.64 0.51
N LEU A 82 -9.76 15.72 -0.21
CA LEU A 82 -8.57 15.75 -1.06
C LEU A 82 -7.28 15.62 -0.24
N ASN A 83 -7.23 16.25 0.92
CA ASN A 83 -6.08 16.15 1.79
C ASN A 83 -5.87 14.71 2.29
N ASN A 84 -6.97 14.04 2.67
CA ASN A 84 -6.88 12.66 3.14
C ASN A 84 -6.51 11.69 2.02
N ILE A 85 -6.98 11.94 0.80
CA ILE A 85 -6.55 11.18 -0.37
C ILE A 85 -5.05 11.33 -0.57
N LYS A 86 -4.55 12.56 -0.50
CA LYS A 86 -3.13 12.83 -0.67
C LYS A 86 -2.29 12.09 0.38
N GLU A 87 -2.71 12.15 1.65
CA GLU A 87 -2.00 11.46 2.73
C GLU A 87 -1.96 9.96 2.50
N PHE A 88 -3.08 9.39 2.05
CA PHE A 88 -3.15 7.97 1.75
C PHE A 88 -2.22 7.59 0.59
N LEU A 89 -2.21 8.40 -0.46
CA LEU A 89 -1.34 8.13 -1.62
C LEU A 89 0.14 8.23 -1.26
N VAL A 90 0.50 9.14 -0.37
CA VAL A 90 1.88 9.25 0.13
C VAL A 90 2.25 8.00 0.92
N ALA A 91 1.36 7.53 1.80
CA ALA A 91 1.61 6.30 2.55
C ALA A 91 1.76 5.09 1.62
N THR A 92 0.96 5.04 0.57
CA THR A 92 1.04 3.98 -0.44
C THR A 92 2.40 4.03 -1.16
N SER A 93 2.84 5.23 -1.54
CA SER A 93 4.13 5.40 -2.21
C SER A 93 5.28 4.96 -1.32
N ASN A 94 5.19 5.27 -0.02
CA ASN A 94 6.23 4.87 0.93
C ASN A 94 6.31 3.35 1.07
N LEU A 95 5.16 2.68 1.11
CA LEU A 95 5.13 1.22 1.15
C LEU A 95 5.73 0.64 -0.13
N HIS A 96 5.30 1.15 -1.27
CA HIS A 96 5.78 0.69 -2.57
C HIS A 96 7.30 0.86 -2.69
N LEU A 97 7.81 1.97 -2.21
CA LEU A 97 9.24 2.25 -2.21
C LEU A 97 10.02 1.23 -1.38
N GLN A 98 9.51 0.87 -0.20
CA GLN A 98 10.16 -0.12 0.66
C GLN A 98 10.16 -1.50 0.00
N ILE A 99 9.07 -1.87 -0.66
CA ILE A 99 8.99 -3.15 -1.37
C ILE A 99 10.02 -3.19 -2.50
N ASN A 100 10.10 -2.13 -3.30
CA ASN A 100 11.07 -2.04 -4.39
C ASN A 100 12.51 -2.09 -3.86
N LYS A 101 12.76 -1.43 -2.74
CA LYS A 101 14.07 -1.42 -2.11
C LYS A 101 14.48 -2.82 -1.68
N LYS A 102 13.55 -3.59 -1.13
CA LYS A 102 13.78 -4.96 -0.73
C LYS A 102 14.20 -5.82 -1.93
N PHE A 103 13.46 -5.74 -3.03
CA PHE A 103 13.78 -6.50 -4.24
C PHE A 103 15.11 -6.05 -4.85
N GLU A 104 15.38 -4.76 -4.83
CA GLU A 104 16.63 -4.20 -5.36
C GLU A 104 17.84 -4.75 -4.61
N LEU A 105 17.76 -4.79 -3.28
CA LEU A 105 18.84 -5.33 -2.46
C LEU A 105 19.05 -6.83 -2.72
N GLU A 106 17.98 -7.59 -2.87
CA GLU A 106 18.07 -9.02 -3.17
C GLU A 106 18.72 -9.25 -4.54
N SER A 107 18.35 -8.42 -5.51
CA SER A 107 18.92 -8.51 -6.84
C SER A 107 20.42 -8.23 -6.82
N GLN A 108 20.84 -7.23 -6.05
CA GLN A 108 22.27 -6.91 -5.90
C GLN A 108 23.06 -8.05 -5.28
N VAL A 109 22.47 -8.70 -4.27
CA VAL A 109 23.12 -9.84 -3.61
C VAL A 109 23.31 -10.99 -4.59
N ILE A 110 22.32 -11.24 -5.44
CA ILE A 110 22.39 -12.32 -6.43
C ILE A 110 23.41 -12.00 -7.53
N GLU A 111 23.45 -10.76 -7.97
CA GLU A 111 24.33 -10.33 -9.06
C GLU A 111 25.78 -10.18 -8.65
N ASP A 112 26.03 -10.02 -7.37
CA ASP A 112 27.37 -9.71 -6.83
C ASP A 112 27.95 -10.91 -6.11
N PRO A 113 28.11 -11.99 -6.76
CA PRO A 113 28.72 -13.16 -6.14
C PRO A 113 30.21 -13.03 -6.21
N SER A 114 30.57 -12.53 -6.35
CA SER A 114 31.69 -12.51 -6.66
C SER A 114 32.42 -11.75 -6.77
N ILE A 115 31.33 -11.45 -6.95
CA ILE A 115 31.66 -10.99 -6.96
C ILE A 115 31.99 -10.61 -7.37
N ASP A 116 32.06 -10.47 -7.65
CA ASP A 116 32.38 -10.07 -7.97
C ASP A 116 32.26 -9.44 -8.58
N ARG A 117 32.41 -9.38 -8.94
CA ARG A 117 32.26 -8.63 -9.57
C ARG A 117 32.32 -7.64 -9.45
N VAL A 118 32.52 -7.40 -9.15
CA VAL A 118 32.67 -6.67 -8.86
C VAL A 118 32.44 -5.78 -8.89
N GLN A 119 32.45 -5.36 -9.00
CA GLN A 119 32.34 -4.84 -8.78
C GLN A 119 32.16 -4.38 -8.52
N ASN A 120 32.36 -4.37 -8.56
CA ASN A 120 32.39 -4.30 -8.11
C ASN A 120 32.39 -4.14 -7.98
#